data_376a896129311acc92fb30664bd5abd9
#
_entry.id   376a896129311acc92fb30664bd5abd9
#
_cell.length_a   1.000
_cell.length_b   1.000
_cell.length_c   1.000
_cell.angle_alpha   90.00
_cell.angle_beta   90.00
_cell.angle_gamma   90.00
#
_symmetry.space_group_name_H-M   'P 1'
#
loop_
_entity.id
_entity.type
_entity.pdbx_description
1 polymer ?
#
loop_
_entity_poly.entity_id
_entity_poly.type
_entity_poly.pdbx_seq_one_letter_code
_entity_poly.pdbx_strand_id
1 'polypeptide(L)'
;VIRAVLFDYGLTLVTFSYPRACLLRALDEARPWLGPDAADPDTLLREVLEPIEAALPTYGEDEIDYLDFFERAWRRAGLAVPRETLYRILDLEQRCWDRAVRLAPDALATLDRLRQRGLRTAVASNAPFPPEMLHRQVRANGIAGRVDAVVFSSEVGRRKPAPELYLAALERVGVEAAEALYVGDRPLEDYEGPRRVGMRAVLCTALARQPIGDGIPVIDRLADLEEFVGGLD
;
A
#
# COMPACT_ATOMS: atom_id res chain seq x y z
N VAL A 1 -11.68 -9.08 23.92
CA VAL A 1 -12.24 -7.80 23.44
C VAL A 1 -11.28 -7.17 22.44
N ILE A 2 -11.76 -6.79 21.25
CA ILE A 2 -10.97 -6.08 20.25
C ILE A 2 -10.88 -4.60 20.63
N ARG A 3 -9.66 -4.03 20.62
CA ARG A 3 -9.36 -2.63 20.92
C ARG A 3 -8.77 -1.87 19.72
N ALA A 4 -8.23 -2.61 18.74
CA ALA A 4 -7.70 -1.99 17.53
C ALA A 4 -8.11 -2.76 16.26
N VAL A 5 -8.25 -2.03 15.15
CA VAL A 5 -8.40 -2.60 13.82
C VAL A 5 -7.31 -2.03 12.91
N LEU A 6 -6.48 -2.92 12.37
CA LEU A 6 -5.41 -2.59 11.43
C LEU A 6 -5.85 -2.99 10.02
N PHE A 7 -5.52 -2.16 9.04
CA PHE A 7 -5.96 -2.35 7.66
C PHE A 7 -4.78 -2.45 6.71
N ASP A 8 -4.86 -3.33 5.73
CA ASP A 8 -4.14 -3.12 4.49
C ASP A 8 -4.67 -1.89 3.76
N TYR A 9 -3.89 -1.34 2.84
CA TYR A 9 -4.25 -0.13 2.10
C TYR A 9 -4.80 -0.46 0.72
N GLY A 10 -3.97 -1.08 -0.14
CA GLY A 10 -4.33 -1.40 -1.52
C GLY A 10 -5.31 -2.55 -1.62
N LEU A 11 -6.38 -2.44 -2.42
CA LEU A 11 -7.44 -3.44 -2.57
C LEU A 11 -8.22 -3.78 -1.28
N THR A 12 -8.03 -2.94 -0.26
CA THR A 12 -8.81 -2.98 0.99
C THR A 12 -9.48 -1.64 1.24
N LEU A 13 -8.71 -0.58 1.55
CA LEU A 13 -9.24 0.78 1.73
C LEU A 13 -9.31 1.57 0.43
N VAL A 14 -8.48 1.22 -0.57
CA VAL A 14 -8.42 1.89 -1.87
C VAL A 14 -8.23 0.88 -3.00
N THR A 15 -8.60 1.31 -4.20
CA THR A 15 -8.22 0.64 -5.45
C THR A 15 -7.45 1.59 -6.35
N PHE A 16 -6.76 1.03 -7.35
CA PHE A 16 -5.96 1.76 -8.31
C PHE A 16 -6.34 1.36 -9.73
N SER A 17 -6.40 2.34 -10.62
CA SER A 17 -6.41 2.13 -12.07
C SER A 17 -5.03 2.49 -12.63
N TYR A 18 -4.50 1.70 -13.58
CA TYR A 18 -3.21 1.99 -14.18
C TYR A 18 -3.22 3.36 -14.90
N PRO A 19 -2.42 4.34 -14.47
CA PRO A 19 -2.56 5.72 -14.92
C PRO A 19 -1.75 6.03 -16.20
N ARG A 20 -1.81 5.14 -17.21
CA ARG A 20 -0.96 5.19 -18.42
C ARG A 20 -0.85 6.57 -19.04
N ALA A 21 -1.97 7.24 -19.26
CA ALA A 21 -1.97 8.56 -19.89
C ALA A 21 -1.29 9.65 -19.03
N CYS A 22 -1.33 9.50 -17.69
CA CYS A 22 -0.62 10.39 -16.78
C CYS A 22 0.87 10.10 -16.79
N LEU A 23 1.27 8.83 -16.76
CA LEU A 23 2.66 8.39 -16.79
C LEU A 23 3.36 8.86 -18.08
N LEU A 24 2.71 8.75 -19.23
CA LEU A 24 3.24 9.27 -20.50
C LEU A 24 3.51 10.79 -20.43
N ARG A 25 2.58 11.56 -19.85
CA ARG A 25 2.80 13.00 -19.67
C ARG A 25 3.93 13.30 -18.68
N ALA A 26 4.03 12.53 -17.61
CA ALA A 26 5.11 12.66 -16.61
C ALA A 26 6.48 12.38 -17.24
N LEU A 27 6.57 11.37 -18.09
CA LEU A 27 7.80 11.03 -18.82
C LEU A 27 8.13 12.11 -19.88
N ASP A 28 7.14 12.67 -20.55
CA ASP A 28 7.36 13.80 -21.50
C ASP A 28 7.87 15.06 -20.77
N GLU A 29 7.31 15.37 -19.62
CA GLU A 29 7.78 16.43 -18.72
C GLU A 29 9.23 16.20 -18.27
N ALA A 30 9.60 14.94 -18.00
CA ALA A 30 10.93 14.56 -17.54
C ALA A 30 12.00 14.54 -18.65
N ARG A 31 11.63 14.42 -19.93
CA ARG A 31 12.57 14.29 -21.06
C ARG A 31 13.70 15.32 -21.08
N PRO A 32 13.45 16.62 -20.84
CA PRO A 32 14.53 17.62 -20.81
C PRO A 32 15.62 17.32 -19.77
N TRP A 33 15.29 16.56 -18.72
CA TRP A 33 16.24 16.18 -17.66
C TRP A 33 17.09 14.95 -18.03
N LEU A 34 16.65 14.19 -19.04
CA LEU A 34 17.29 12.95 -19.49
C LEU A 34 18.34 13.17 -20.58
N GLY A 35 18.34 14.35 -21.20
CA GLY A 35 19.25 14.69 -22.29
C GLY A 35 18.63 14.56 -23.70
N PRO A 36 19.36 15.01 -24.75
CA PRO A 36 18.82 15.11 -26.11
C PRO A 36 18.52 13.73 -26.75
N ASP A 37 19.22 12.69 -26.31
CA ASP A 37 19.10 11.33 -26.88
C ASP A 37 18.06 10.48 -26.13
N ALA A 38 17.31 11.07 -25.20
CA ALA A 38 16.29 10.34 -24.45
C ALA A 38 15.18 9.82 -25.38
N ALA A 39 14.85 8.55 -25.22
CA ALA A 39 13.76 7.91 -25.96
C ALA A 39 12.43 8.65 -25.75
N ASP A 40 11.47 8.39 -26.62
CA ASP A 40 10.11 8.93 -26.47
C ASP A 40 9.40 8.34 -25.22
N PRO A 41 8.35 9.01 -24.72
CA PRO A 41 7.66 8.60 -23.50
C PRO A 41 7.07 7.18 -23.56
N ASP A 42 6.57 6.71 -24.70
CA ASP A 42 6.04 5.36 -24.85
C ASP A 42 7.14 4.31 -24.71
N THR A 43 8.31 4.56 -25.28
CA THR A 43 9.48 3.70 -25.15
C THR A 43 9.97 3.66 -23.70
N LEU A 44 10.10 4.81 -23.03
CA LEU A 44 10.48 4.88 -21.61
C LEU A 44 9.46 4.17 -20.71
N LEU A 45 8.18 4.33 -20.98
CA LEU A 45 7.14 3.62 -20.21
C LEU A 45 7.32 2.12 -20.33
N ARG A 46 7.41 1.59 -21.54
CA ARG A 46 7.51 0.16 -21.84
C ARG A 46 8.81 -0.46 -21.35
N GLU A 47 9.94 0.26 -21.49
CA GLU A 47 11.26 -0.30 -21.21
C GLU A 47 11.76 -0.04 -19.80
N VAL A 48 11.21 0.95 -19.10
CA VAL A 48 11.61 1.31 -17.74
C VAL A 48 10.50 1.07 -16.73
N LEU A 49 9.34 1.75 -16.85
CA LEU A 49 8.32 1.74 -15.79
C LEU A 49 7.50 0.44 -15.75
N GLU A 50 7.03 -0.07 -16.89
CA GLU A 50 6.25 -1.32 -16.91
C GLU A 50 7.02 -2.54 -16.39
N PRO A 51 8.34 -2.72 -16.68
CA PRO A 51 9.13 -3.78 -16.05
C PRO A 51 9.30 -3.61 -14.53
N ILE A 52 9.35 -2.37 -14.01
CA ILE A 52 9.37 -2.10 -12.56
C ILE A 52 8.07 -2.60 -11.93
N GLU A 53 6.92 -2.17 -12.45
CA GLU A 53 5.62 -2.56 -11.95
C GLU A 53 5.40 -4.09 -11.98
N ALA A 54 5.85 -4.75 -13.04
CA ALA A 54 5.76 -6.19 -13.17
C ALA A 54 6.64 -6.96 -12.17
N ALA A 55 7.75 -6.37 -11.74
CA ALA A 55 8.68 -7.00 -10.81
C ALA A 55 8.27 -6.86 -9.33
N LEU A 56 7.55 -5.80 -8.95
CA LEU A 56 7.20 -5.51 -7.55
C LEU A 56 6.49 -6.66 -6.82
N PRO A 57 5.55 -7.40 -7.42
CA PRO A 57 4.87 -8.51 -6.75
C PRO A 57 5.76 -9.73 -6.47
N THR A 58 6.95 -9.82 -7.08
CA THR A 58 7.84 -10.98 -6.98
C THR A 58 8.83 -10.91 -5.84
N TYR A 59 8.90 -9.79 -5.11
CA TYR A 59 9.78 -9.63 -3.96
C TYR A 59 9.26 -10.41 -2.75
N GLY A 60 10.22 -10.99 -2.00
CA GLY A 60 9.94 -11.73 -0.77
C GLY A 60 9.63 -10.81 0.42
N GLU A 61 10.05 -11.23 1.61
CA GLU A 61 9.77 -10.52 2.86
C GLU A 61 10.71 -9.34 3.13
N ASP A 62 11.86 -9.25 2.47
CA ASP A 62 12.74 -8.08 2.56
C ASP A 62 12.20 -6.94 1.70
N GLU A 63 12.13 -5.74 2.27
CA GLU A 63 11.73 -4.57 1.48
C GLU A 63 12.90 -4.09 0.62
N ILE A 64 12.58 -3.61 -0.56
CA ILE A 64 13.57 -3.07 -1.49
C ILE A 64 13.82 -1.58 -1.21
N ASP A 65 15.06 -1.12 -1.38
CA ASP A 65 15.31 0.30 -1.63
C ASP A 65 14.77 0.64 -3.02
N TYR A 66 13.59 1.27 -3.04
CA TYR A 66 12.90 1.54 -4.31
C TYR A 66 13.67 2.48 -5.21
N LEU A 67 14.37 3.46 -4.66
CA LEU A 67 15.16 4.38 -5.46
C LEU A 67 16.38 3.71 -6.10
N ASP A 68 17.02 2.78 -5.38
CA ASP A 68 18.10 1.95 -5.95
C ASP A 68 17.56 0.99 -7.03
N PHE A 69 16.38 0.44 -6.79
CA PHE A 69 15.70 -0.41 -7.77
C PHE A 69 15.33 0.37 -9.04
N PHE A 70 14.77 1.55 -8.88
CA PHE A 70 14.41 2.48 -9.93
C PHE A 70 15.66 2.89 -10.74
N GLU A 71 16.75 3.27 -10.08
CA GLU A 71 18.01 3.62 -10.72
C GLU A 71 18.56 2.46 -11.58
N ARG A 72 18.50 1.23 -11.07
CA ARG A 72 18.93 0.05 -11.85
C ARG A 72 18.08 -0.17 -13.11
N ALA A 73 16.78 0.10 -13.06
CA ALA A 73 15.92 -0.01 -14.24
C ALA A 73 16.30 1.01 -15.33
N TRP A 74 16.54 2.26 -14.95
CA TRP A 74 16.99 3.31 -15.86
C TRP A 74 18.35 2.99 -16.49
N ARG A 75 19.28 2.48 -15.69
CA ARG A 75 20.60 2.04 -16.20
C ARG A 75 20.51 0.86 -17.18
N ARG A 76 19.59 -0.08 -16.95
CA ARG A 76 19.34 -1.20 -17.88
C ARG A 76 18.80 -0.72 -19.24
N ALA A 77 18.02 0.35 -19.25
CA ALA A 77 17.55 1.02 -20.46
C ALA A 77 18.64 1.92 -21.11
N GLY A 78 19.89 1.86 -20.64
CA GLY A 78 21.01 2.62 -21.20
C GLY A 78 21.13 4.06 -20.71
N LEU A 79 20.32 4.46 -19.70
CA LEU A 79 20.25 5.83 -19.21
C LEU A 79 20.91 5.96 -17.83
N ALA A 80 22.05 6.66 -17.77
CA ALA A 80 22.74 7.01 -16.54
C ALA A 80 22.22 8.36 -16.02
N VAL A 81 21.11 8.32 -15.26
CA VAL A 81 20.45 9.54 -14.76
C VAL A 81 20.93 9.82 -13.33
N PRO A 82 21.26 11.08 -12.98
CA PRO A 82 21.62 11.44 -11.60
C PRO A 82 20.49 11.11 -10.62
N ARG A 83 20.85 10.62 -9.40
CA ARG A 83 19.88 10.16 -8.39
C ARG A 83 18.86 11.23 -8.01
N GLU A 84 19.26 12.48 -7.92
CA GLU A 84 18.35 13.61 -7.68
C GLU A 84 17.30 13.75 -8.80
N THR A 85 17.73 13.60 -10.06
CA THR A 85 16.81 13.63 -11.20
C THR A 85 15.88 12.43 -11.19
N LEU A 86 16.38 11.24 -10.87
CA LEU A 86 15.56 10.04 -10.71
C LEU A 86 14.49 10.23 -9.63
N TYR A 87 14.84 10.83 -8.51
CA TYR A 87 13.88 11.12 -7.44
C TYR A 87 12.77 12.08 -7.92
N ARG A 88 13.12 13.08 -8.72
CA ARG A 88 12.14 14.00 -9.33
C ARG A 88 11.21 13.28 -10.31
N ILE A 89 11.75 12.36 -11.12
CA ILE A 89 10.95 11.55 -12.06
C ILE A 89 10.02 10.65 -11.27
N LEU A 90 10.51 9.99 -10.22
CA LEU A 90 9.72 9.16 -9.33
C LEU A 90 8.58 9.95 -8.65
N ASP A 91 8.83 11.20 -8.24
CA ASP A 91 7.76 12.04 -7.69
C ASP A 91 6.68 12.39 -8.73
N LEU A 92 7.04 12.63 -9.99
CA LEU A 92 6.08 12.83 -11.07
C LEU A 92 5.23 11.55 -11.30
N GLU A 93 5.88 10.39 -11.33
CA GLU A 93 5.22 9.10 -11.45
C GLU A 93 4.26 8.87 -10.27
N GLN A 94 4.74 9.04 -9.03
CA GLN A 94 3.91 8.86 -7.84
C GLN A 94 2.69 9.79 -7.81
N ARG A 95 2.82 11.03 -8.31
CA ARG A 95 1.67 11.93 -8.47
C ARG A 95 0.63 11.39 -9.47
N CYS A 96 1.03 10.58 -10.43
CA CYS A 96 0.08 9.91 -11.32
C CYS A 96 -0.68 8.82 -10.57
N TRP A 97 0.00 8.04 -9.74
CA TRP A 97 -0.63 7.06 -8.87
C TRP A 97 -1.53 7.72 -7.82
N ASP A 98 -1.12 8.86 -7.23
CA ASP A 98 -1.96 9.63 -6.29
C ASP A 98 -3.32 10.01 -6.91
N ARG A 99 -3.33 10.36 -8.21
CA ARG A 99 -4.57 10.70 -8.95
C ARG A 99 -5.38 9.47 -9.35
N ALA A 100 -4.74 8.30 -9.43
CA ALA A 100 -5.36 7.04 -9.82
C ALA A 100 -6.04 6.31 -8.66
N VAL A 101 -5.75 6.70 -7.41
CA VAL A 101 -6.37 6.15 -6.21
C VAL A 101 -7.88 6.44 -6.20
N ARG A 102 -8.65 5.44 -5.85
CA ARG A 102 -10.08 5.56 -5.54
C ARG A 102 -10.34 4.89 -4.20
N LEU A 103 -11.03 5.57 -3.31
CA LEU A 103 -11.48 4.99 -2.05
C LEU A 103 -12.44 3.82 -2.30
N ALA A 104 -12.35 2.79 -1.50
CA ALA A 104 -13.45 1.83 -1.37
C ALA A 104 -14.70 2.59 -0.89
N PRO A 105 -15.89 2.28 -1.41
CA PRO A 105 -17.12 3.08 -1.14
C PRO A 105 -17.36 3.34 0.35
N ASP A 106 -17.08 2.36 1.20
CA ASP A 106 -17.38 2.41 2.63
C ASP A 106 -16.15 2.80 3.49
N ALA A 107 -14.96 3.00 2.90
CA ALA A 107 -13.71 3.12 3.66
C ALA A 107 -13.76 4.23 4.72
N LEU A 108 -14.01 5.47 4.33
CA LEU A 108 -13.99 6.59 5.28
C LEU A 108 -15.09 6.48 6.33
N ALA A 109 -16.29 6.07 5.92
CA ALA A 109 -17.42 5.89 6.84
C ALA A 109 -17.14 4.79 7.87
N THR A 110 -16.50 3.69 7.47
CA THR A 110 -16.12 2.61 8.38
C THR A 110 -15.06 3.07 9.38
N LEU A 111 -14.02 3.79 8.93
CA LEU A 111 -13.00 4.35 9.82
C LEU A 111 -13.62 5.31 10.85
N ASP A 112 -14.52 6.19 10.41
CA ASP A 112 -15.23 7.12 11.31
C ASP A 112 -16.08 6.37 12.35
N ARG A 113 -16.80 5.30 11.97
CA ARG A 113 -17.61 4.48 12.89
C ARG A 113 -16.76 3.71 13.91
N LEU A 114 -15.66 3.10 13.48
CA LEU A 114 -14.74 2.40 14.39
C LEU A 114 -14.17 3.38 15.45
N ARG A 115 -13.79 4.57 15.03
CA ARG A 115 -13.34 5.64 15.93
C ARG A 115 -14.43 6.07 16.92
N GLN A 116 -15.67 6.21 16.47
CA GLN A 116 -16.82 6.53 17.35
C GLN A 116 -17.06 5.45 18.41
N ARG A 117 -16.73 4.20 18.10
CA ARG A 117 -16.75 3.08 19.06
C ARG A 117 -15.54 3.04 20.01
N GLY A 118 -14.62 3.98 19.87
CA GLY A 118 -13.40 4.04 20.70
C GLY A 118 -12.31 3.07 20.29
N LEU A 119 -12.41 2.44 19.11
CA LEU A 119 -11.39 1.55 18.60
C LEU A 119 -10.23 2.34 18.01
N ARG A 120 -9.00 1.89 18.29
CA ARG A 120 -7.81 2.39 17.59
C ARG A 120 -7.78 1.85 16.18
N THR A 121 -7.22 2.63 15.26
CA THR A 121 -7.12 2.19 13.86
C THR A 121 -5.75 2.52 13.28
N ALA A 122 -5.22 1.64 12.43
CA ALA A 122 -4.00 1.89 11.70
C ALA A 122 -4.05 1.34 10.27
N VAL A 123 -3.23 1.91 9.40
CA VAL A 123 -2.87 1.32 8.12
C VAL A 123 -1.50 0.63 8.27
N ALA A 124 -1.38 -0.61 7.82
CA ALA A 124 -0.14 -1.37 7.76
C ALA A 124 -0.06 -2.08 6.40
N SER A 125 0.71 -1.55 5.45
CA SER A 125 0.64 -2.01 4.06
C SER A 125 2.02 -2.16 3.41
N ASN A 126 2.15 -3.20 2.56
CA ASN A 126 3.32 -3.36 1.72
C ASN A 126 3.33 -2.29 0.63
N ALA A 127 4.31 -1.38 0.70
CA ALA A 127 4.54 -0.37 -0.31
C ALA A 127 6.02 0.08 -0.28
N PRO A 128 6.76 -0.13 -1.37
CA PRO A 128 8.21 0.12 -1.40
C PRO A 128 8.60 1.58 -1.67
N PHE A 129 7.65 2.41 -2.09
CA PHE A 129 7.91 3.80 -2.45
C PHE A 129 8.43 4.62 -1.25
N PRO A 130 9.12 5.75 -1.49
CA PRO A 130 9.55 6.66 -0.42
C PRO A 130 8.39 7.02 0.52
N PRO A 131 8.57 6.88 1.85
CA PRO A 131 7.48 7.05 2.83
C PRO A 131 6.74 8.38 2.71
N GLU A 132 7.45 9.47 2.44
CA GLU A 132 6.86 10.80 2.31
C GLU A 132 5.86 10.92 1.14
N MET A 133 6.09 10.17 0.04
CA MET A 133 5.19 10.10 -1.11
C MET A 133 3.92 9.33 -0.74
N LEU A 134 4.07 8.19 -0.06
CA LEU A 134 2.95 7.36 0.40
C LEU A 134 2.10 8.11 1.44
N HIS A 135 2.73 8.74 2.43
CA HIS A 135 2.02 9.54 3.43
C HIS A 135 1.29 10.74 2.79
N ARG A 136 1.86 11.35 1.73
CA ARG A 136 1.15 12.38 0.94
C ARG A 136 -0.14 11.83 0.35
N GLN A 137 -0.09 10.64 -0.26
CA GLN A 137 -1.25 9.98 -0.86
C GLN A 137 -2.34 9.69 0.18
N VAL A 138 -1.97 9.11 1.34
CA VAL A 138 -2.91 8.78 2.41
C VAL A 138 -3.53 10.03 3.04
N ARG A 139 -2.80 11.15 3.10
CA ARG A 139 -3.36 12.45 3.51
C ARG A 139 -4.33 13.00 2.48
N ALA A 140 -3.96 12.94 1.20
CA ALA A 140 -4.77 13.52 0.12
C ALA A 140 -6.14 12.84 -0.04
N ASN A 141 -6.23 11.52 0.24
CA ASN A 141 -7.50 10.79 0.17
C ASN A 141 -8.30 10.79 1.50
N GLY A 142 -7.82 11.46 2.53
CA GLY A 142 -8.52 11.68 3.79
C GLY A 142 -8.46 10.54 4.80
N ILE A 143 -7.76 9.45 4.51
CA ILE A 143 -7.57 8.33 5.45
C ILE A 143 -6.70 8.76 6.64
N ALA A 144 -5.59 9.49 6.40
CA ALA A 144 -4.66 9.87 7.46
C ALA A 144 -5.32 10.65 8.62
N GLY A 145 -6.39 11.40 8.37
CA GLY A 145 -7.14 12.12 9.42
C GLY A 145 -8.10 11.23 10.22
N ARG A 146 -8.26 9.96 9.83
CA ARG A 146 -9.23 9.01 10.40
C ARG A 146 -8.59 7.80 11.07
N VAL A 147 -7.28 7.65 10.95
CA VAL A 147 -6.53 6.57 11.59
C VAL A 147 -5.54 7.14 12.60
N ASP A 148 -5.20 6.34 13.62
CA ASP A 148 -4.23 6.74 14.65
C ASP A 148 -2.78 6.59 14.16
N ALA A 149 -2.55 5.64 13.22
CA ALA A 149 -1.22 5.42 12.64
C ALA A 149 -1.29 4.98 11.18
N VAL A 150 -0.20 5.24 10.45
CA VAL A 150 0.07 4.72 9.09
C VAL A 150 1.50 4.20 9.08
N VAL A 151 1.70 2.97 8.63
CA VAL A 151 3.00 2.31 8.55
C VAL A 151 3.10 1.59 7.20
N PHE A 152 4.15 1.87 6.46
CA PHE A 152 4.46 1.17 5.23
C PHE A 152 5.70 0.29 5.40
N SER A 153 5.79 -0.76 4.61
CA SER A 153 6.94 -1.68 4.64
C SER A 153 8.26 -0.96 4.33
N SER A 154 8.25 0.09 3.51
CA SER A 154 9.43 0.94 3.25
C SER A 154 9.95 1.69 4.49
N GLU A 155 9.13 1.90 5.52
CA GLU A 155 9.56 2.50 6.79
C GLU A 155 10.21 1.47 7.73
N VAL A 156 9.86 0.19 7.57
CA VAL A 156 10.25 -0.91 8.47
C VAL A 156 11.39 -1.76 7.87
N GLY A 157 11.53 -1.76 6.55
CA GLY A 157 12.48 -2.59 5.82
C GLY A 157 12.04 -4.04 5.64
N ARG A 158 10.82 -4.39 6.08
CA ARG A 158 10.25 -5.74 5.97
C ARG A 158 8.82 -5.68 5.47
N ARG A 159 8.48 -6.64 4.61
CA ARG A 159 7.15 -6.78 3.98
C ARG A 159 6.33 -7.85 4.68
N LYS A 160 5.02 -7.70 4.69
CA LYS A 160 4.11 -8.82 5.02
C LYS A 160 4.40 -10.02 4.10
N PRO A 161 4.38 -11.25 4.59
CA PRO A 161 3.88 -11.70 5.89
C PRO A 161 4.91 -11.70 7.04
N ALA A 162 6.08 -11.06 6.89
CA ALA A 162 7.03 -10.90 7.97
C ALA A 162 6.41 -10.11 9.15
N PRO A 163 6.76 -10.45 10.41
CA PRO A 163 6.09 -9.93 11.59
C PRO A 163 6.30 -8.43 11.83
N GLU A 164 7.38 -7.85 11.35
CA GLU A 164 7.85 -6.53 11.75
C GLU A 164 6.85 -5.43 11.42
N LEU A 165 6.18 -5.50 10.26
CA LEU A 165 5.22 -4.47 9.87
C LEU A 165 3.98 -4.46 10.76
N TYR A 166 3.46 -5.65 11.14
CA TYR A 166 2.32 -5.74 12.06
C TYR A 166 2.70 -5.26 13.46
N LEU A 167 3.87 -5.66 13.96
CA LEU A 167 4.37 -5.26 15.28
C LEU A 167 4.61 -3.75 15.35
N ALA A 168 5.18 -3.15 14.32
CA ALA A 168 5.36 -1.70 14.24
C ALA A 168 4.01 -0.95 14.27
N ALA A 169 2.99 -1.47 13.59
CA ALA A 169 1.66 -0.87 13.61
C ALA A 169 0.98 -1.01 14.99
N LEU A 170 1.09 -2.19 15.63
CA LEU A 170 0.59 -2.43 16.99
C LEU A 170 1.24 -1.50 18.01
N GLU A 171 2.56 -1.34 17.95
CA GLU A 171 3.30 -0.42 18.81
C GLU A 171 2.79 1.02 18.66
N ARG A 172 2.57 1.49 17.41
CA ARG A 172 2.09 2.85 17.17
C ARG A 172 0.68 3.11 17.68
N VAL A 173 -0.18 2.10 17.74
CA VAL A 173 -1.53 2.24 18.32
C VAL A 173 -1.58 1.88 19.81
N GLY A 174 -0.53 1.30 20.37
CA GLY A 174 -0.40 0.97 21.79
C GLY A 174 -1.37 -0.15 22.23
N VAL A 175 -1.50 -1.22 21.42
CA VAL A 175 -2.42 -2.32 21.65
C VAL A 175 -1.68 -3.66 21.49
N GLU A 176 -2.00 -4.63 22.35
CA GLU A 176 -1.46 -5.99 22.26
C GLU A 176 -2.06 -6.75 21.06
N ALA A 177 -1.28 -7.66 20.47
CA ALA A 177 -1.71 -8.39 19.28
C ALA A 177 -3.03 -9.13 19.46
N ALA A 178 -3.25 -9.75 20.63
CA ALA A 178 -4.48 -10.48 20.95
C ALA A 178 -5.75 -9.60 21.01
N GLU A 179 -5.58 -8.28 21.16
CA GLU A 179 -6.63 -7.27 21.21
C GLU A 179 -6.84 -6.58 19.84
N ALA A 180 -6.14 -7.04 18.80
CA ALA A 180 -6.18 -6.43 17.49
C ALA A 180 -6.76 -7.36 16.42
N LEU A 181 -7.51 -6.75 15.48
CA LEU A 181 -8.02 -7.38 14.27
C LEU A 181 -7.30 -6.78 13.06
N TYR A 182 -6.81 -7.64 12.16
CA TYR A 182 -6.27 -7.21 10.88
C TYR A 182 -7.29 -7.44 9.76
N VAL A 183 -7.42 -6.48 8.85
CA VAL A 183 -8.35 -6.50 7.71
C VAL A 183 -7.57 -6.26 6.42
N GLY A 184 -7.69 -7.18 5.46
CA GLY A 184 -7.04 -7.04 4.16
C GLY A 184 -7.70 -7.89 3.09
N ASP A 185 -7.01 -8.15 1.96
CA ASP A 185 -7.56 -8.90 0.83
C ASP A 185 -6.75 -10.14 0.46
N ARG A 186 -5.55 -10.35 1.05
CA ARG A 186 -4.63 -11.42 0.66
C ARG A 186 -4.50 -12.49 1.74
N PRO A 187 -4.74 -13.77 1.42
CA PRO A 187 -4.68 -14.85 2.40
C PRO A 187 -3.35 -14.94 3.16
N LEU A 188 -2.21 -14.88 2.47
CA LEU A 188 -0.90 -15.01 3.12
C LEU A 188 -0.54 -13.77 3.95
N GLU A 189 -0.65 -12.58 3.34
CA GLU A 189 -0.18 -11.32 3.94
C GLU A 189 -1.17 -10.73 4.94
N ASP A 190 -2.49 -10.99 4.79
CA ASP A 190 -3.51 -10.29 5.59
C ASP A 190 -4.31 -11.22 6.49
N TYR A 191 -4.13 -12.54 6.34
CA TYR A 191 -4.75 -13.52 7.24
C TYR A 191 -3.70 -14.36 7.99
N GLU A 192 -2.82 -15.06 7.28
CA GLU A 192 -1.83 -15.91 7.94
C GLU A 192 -0.77 -15.11 8.69
N GLY A 193 -0.23 -14.03 8.06
CA GLY A 193 0.80 -13.19 8.65
C GLY A 193 0.40 -12.57 9.99
N PRO A 194 -0.74 -11.85 10.09
CA PRO A 194 -1.23 -11.29 11.35
C PRO A 194 -1.45 -12.36 12.43
N ARG A 195 -1.97 -13.52 12.06
CA ARG A 195 -2.19 -14.62 13.01
C ARG A 195 -0.91 -15.20 13.61
N ARG A 196 0.19 -15.20 12.84
CA ARG A 196 1.51 -15.62 13.34
C ARG A 196 2.03 -14.73 14.47
N VAL A 197 1.62 -13.45 14.51
CA VAL A 197 1.96 -12.54 15.61
C VAL A 197 0.90 -12.48 16.71
N GLY A 198 -0.16 -13.30 16.62
CA GLY A 198 -1.19 -13.40 17.64
C GLY A 198 -2.41 -12.51 17.45
N MET A 199 -2.52 -11.81 16.32
CA MET A 199 -3.71 -11.03 15.97
C MET A 199 -4.85 -11.91 15.48
N ARG A 200 -6.07 -11.42 15.55
CA ARG A 200 -7.19 -11.94 14.74
C ARG A 200 -7.10 -11.33 13.34
N ALA A 201 -7.69 -12.01 12.35
CA ALA A 201 -7.70 -11.53 10.99
C ALA A 201 -8.99 -11.90 10.25
N VAL A 202 -9.40 -11.03 9.32
CA VAL A 202 -10.55 -11.23 8.42
C VAL A 202 -10.21 -10.66 7.05
N LEU A 203 -10.66 -11.32 5.98
CA LEU A 203 -10.47 -10.80 4.63
C LEU A 203 -11.74 -10.09 4.12
N CYS A 204 -11.54 -8.95 3.45
CA CYS A 204 -12.60 -8.22 2.78
C CYS A 204 -12.61 -8.59 1.29
N THR A 205 -13.75 -9.12 0.81
CA THR A 205 -13.86 -9.63 -0.57
C THR A 205 -14.18 -8.56 -1.60
N ALA A 206 -14.63 -7.38 -1.18
CA ALA A 206 -15.11 -6.31 -2.06
C ALA A 206 -14.16 -5.94 -3.22
N LEU A 207 -12.85 -5.91 -2.96
CA LEU A 207 -11.83 -5.53 -3.93
C LEU A 207 -10.78 -6.63 -4.15
N ALA A 208 -10.90 -7.77 -3.45
CA ALA A 208 -9.97 -8.88 -3.53
C ALA A 208 -9.86 -9.42 -4.96
N ARG A 209 -8.63 -9.69 -5.39
CA ARG A 209 -8.33 -10.25 -6.73
C ARG A 209 -7.85 -11.69 -6.69
N GLN A 210 -7.47 -12.16 -5.51
CA GLN A 210 -7.02 -13.54 -5.30
C GLN A 210 -8.16 -14.40 -4.75
N PRO A 211 -8.22 -15.69 -5.11
CA PRO A 211 -9.17 -16.61 -4.50
C PRO A 211 -8.87 -16.75 -3.00
N ILE A 212 -9.93 -16.71 -2.19
CA ILE A 212 -9.86 -16.93 -0.76
C ILE A 212 -10.24 -18.39 -0.50
N GLY A 213 -9.37 -19.11 0.22
CA GLY A 213 -9.58 -20.51 0.55
C GLY A 213 -10.70 -20.71 1.58
N ASP A 214 -11.24 -21.93 1.62
CA ASP A 214 -12.28 -22.32 2.58
C ASP A 214 -11.78 -22.17 4.03
N GLY A 215 -12.70 -21.79 4.93
CA GLY A 215 -12.41 -21.68 6.36
C GLY A 215 -11.72 -20.39 6.80
N ILE A 216 -11.41 -19.48 5.88
CA ILE A 216 -10.94 -18.13 6.21
C ILE A 216 -12.17 -17.25 6.49
N PRO A 217 -12.24 -16.56 7.65
CA PRO A 217 -13.28 -15.58 7.90
C PRO A 217 -13.25 -14.45 6.86
N VAL A 218 -14.41 -14.11 6.31
CA VAL A 218 -14.56 -13.04 5.33
C VAL A 218 -15.68 -12.08 5.70
N ILE A 219 -15.54 -10.85 5.24
CA ILE A 219 -16.61 -9.86 5.13
C ILE A 219 -16.76 -9.46 3.67
N ASP A 220 -17.98 -9.20 3.22
CA ASP A 220 -18.23 -8.84 1.83
C ASP A 220 -17.80 -7.40 1.52
N ARG A 221 -17.89 -6.52 2.51
CA ARG A 221 -17.52 -5.11 2.40
C ARG A 221 -17.08 -4.55 3.77
N LEU A 222 -16.37 -3.45 3.75
CA LEU A 222 -15.88 -2.81 4.98
C LEU A 222 -17.02 -2.40 5.94
N ALA A 223 -18.21 -2.07 5.42
CA ALA A 223 -19.36 -1.74 6.26
C ALA A 223 -19.80 -2.87 7.20
N ASP A 224 -19.50 -4.13 6.86
CA ASP A 224 -19.89 -5.30 7.65
C ASP A 224 -18.94 -5.53 8.84
N LEU A 225 -17.83 -4.79 8.90
CA LEU A 225 -16.79 -4.94 9.92
C LEU A 225 -17.28 -4.63 11.34
N GLU A 226 -18.22 -3.73 11.50
CA GLU A 226 -18.76 -3.38 12.83
C GLU A 226 -19.51 -4.57 13.47
N GLU A 227 -20.33 -5.25 12.68
CA GLU A 227 -21.04 -6.46 13.10
C GLU A 227 -20.04 -7.60 13.39
N PHE A 228 -19.07 -7.79 12.49
CA PHE A 228 -18.02 -8.79 12.66
C PHE A 228 -17.25 -8.58 13.97
N VAL A 229 -16.81 -7.36 14.27
CA VAL A 229 -16.10 -7.03 15.52
C VAL A 229 -16.99 -7.28 16.73
N GLY A 230 -18.27 -6.89 16.67
CA GLY A 230 -19.24 -7.12 17.74
C GLY A 230 -19.49 -8.60 18.04
N GLY A 231 -19.35 -9.48 17.07
CA GLY A 231 -19.45 -10.93 17.23
C GLY A 231 -18.19 -11.62 17.79
N LEU A 232 -17.06 -10.87 17.90
CA LEU A 232 -15.80 -11.38 18.45
C LEU A 232 -15.65 -11.16 19.97
N ASP A 233 -16.44 -10.30 20.56
CA ASP A 233 -16.45 -9.96 21.99
C ASP A 233 -17.31 -10.92 22.79
#